data_0a4b355d7033b753049f8058d2db0db6
#
_entry.id   0a4b355d7033b753049f8058d2db0db6
#
_cell.length_a   1.000
_cell.length_b   1.000
_cell.length_c   1.000
_cell.angle_alpha   90.00
_cell.angle_beta   90.00
_cell.angle_gamma   90.00
#
_symmetry.space_group_name_H-M   'P 1'
#
loop_
_entity.id
_entity.type
_entity.pdbx_description
1 polymer ?
#
loop_
_entity_poly.entity_id
_entity_poly.type
_entity_poly.pdbx_seq_one_letter_code
_entity_poly.pdbx_strand_id
1 'polypeptide(L)'
;MSTADERPADALASILKRTELQHKDSSIPGREIVQVLTEIPVGVESGWHTHPGEEVGYILGGTVEMKIAGQPSLILNTGDPFLMPPGTPHNALDLGPDVGHMLSTYIVDPDQPLATFVTP
;
A
#
# COMPACT_ATOMS: atom_id res chain seq x y z
N MET A 1 1.69 -10.70 22.18
CA MET A 1 2.23 -10.53 20.82
C MET A 1 1.10 -10.59 19.82
N SER A 2 1.00 -9.60 18.99
CA SER A 2 0.00 -9.56 17.94
C SER A 2 0.39 -10.49 16.80
N THR A 3 -0.58 -11.19 16.22
CA THR A 3 -0.38 -11.98 15.01
C THR A 3 -1.14 -11.33 13.86
N ALA A 4 -0.89 -11.81 12.62
CA ALA A 4 -1.63 -11.31 11.47
C ALA A 4 -3.15 -11.49 11.64
N ASP A 5 -3.58 -12.57 12.32
CA ASP A 5 -4.99 -12.85 12.56
C ASP A 5 -5.64 -11.89 13.56
N GLU A 6 -4.85 -11.24 14.41
CA GLU A 6 -5.33 -10.28 15.41
C GLU A 6 -5.45 -8.87 14.86
N ARG A 7 -4.86 -8.60 13.70
CA ARG A 7 -4.93 -7.29 13.06
C ARG A 7 -6.31 -7.08 12.44
N PRO A 8 -6.88 -5.87 12.53
CA PRO A 8 -8.07 -5.53 11.75
C PRO A 8 -7.83 -5.76 10.26
N ALA A 9 -8.89 -6.11 9.53
CA ALA A 9 -8.79 -6.45 8.12
C ALA A 9 -8.21 -5.29 7.29
N ASP A 10 -7.34 -5.64 6.32
CA ASP A 10 -6.81 -4.73 5.32
C ASP A 10 -7.90 -4.44 4.28
N ALA A 11 -8.37 -3.20 4.22
CA ALA A 11 -9.46 -2.81 3.32
C ALA A 11 -9.13 -3.08 1.85
N LEU A 12 -7.86 -2.93 1.44
CA LEU A 12 -7.45 -3.16 0.05
C LEU A 12 -7.56 -4.62 -0.36
N ALA A 13 -7.50 -5.56 0.57
CA ALA A 13 -7.60 -6.98 0.27
C ALA A 13 -8.99 -7.38 -0.26
N SER A 14 -10.00 -6.52 -0.10
CA SER A 14 -11.33 -6.75 -0.68
C SER A 14 -11.41 -6.42 -2.17
N ILE A 15 -10.43 -5.70 -2.71
CA ILE A 15 -10.42 -5.21 -4.10
C ILE A 15 -9.23 -5.79 -4.87
N LEU A 16 -8.06 -5.88 -4.23
CA LEU A 16 -6.81 -6.25 -4.86
C LEU A 16 -6.26 -7.54 -4.26
N LYS A 17 -5.41 -8.23 -5.04
CA LYS A 17 -4.66 -9.35 -4.50
C LYS A 17 -3.48 -8.80 -3.70
N ARG A 18 -3.50 -9.06 -2.41
CA ARG A 18 -2.50 -8.62 -1.45
C ARG A 18 -1.83 -9.83 -0.82
N THR A 19 -0.56 -10.06 -1.10
CA THR A 19 0.21 -11.17 -0.55
C THR A 19 1.17 -10.66 0.50
N GLU A 20 0.96 -11.03 1.76
CA GLU A 20 1.88 -10.68 2.84
C GLU A 20 3.12 -11.56 2.71
N LEU A 21 4.29 -10.92 2.55
CA LEU A 21 5.55 -11.62 2.36
C LEU A 21 6.26 -11.85 3.70
N GLN A 22 6.22 -10.87 4.57
CA GLN A 22 6.77 -10.97 5.93
C GLN A 22 6.12 -9.92 6.84
N HIS A 23 6.14 -10.22 8.13
CA HIS A 23 5.50 -9.40 9.14
C HIS A 23 6.22 -9.62 10.46
N LYS A 24 6.80 -8.58 11.03
CA LYS A 24 7.57 -8.64 12.29
C LYS A 24 7.45 -7.34 13.06
N ASP A 25 7.66 -7.43 14.37
CA ASP A 25 7.79 -6.24 15.19
C ASP A 25 9.02 -5.44 14.75
N SER A 26 8.86 -4.12 14.72
CA SER A 26 9.97 -3.20 14.48
C SER A 26 10.79 -3.02 15.78
N SER A 27 12.04 -2.63 15.65
CA SER A 27 12.82 -2.13 16.79
C SER A 27 12.32 -0.78 17.29
N ILE A 28 11.49 -0.10 16.50
CA ILE A 28 10.81 1.14 16.93
C ILE A 28 9.61 0.74 17.80
N PRO A 29 9.54 1.18 19.08
CA PRO A 29 8.44 0.82 19.94
C PRO A 29 7.07 1.21 19.35
N GLY A 30 6.10 0.29 19.43
CA GLY A 30 4.74 0.52 18.95
C GLY A 30 4.58 0.42 17.44
N ARG A 31 5.58 -0.11 16.72
CA ARG A 31 5.52 -0.29 15.26
C ARG A 31 5.75 -1.74 14.86
N GLU A 32 5.13 -2.11 13.74
CA GLU A 32 5.39 -3.36 13.04
C GLU A 32 5.89 -3.06 11.64
N ILE A 33 6.65 -3.99 11.07
CA ILE A 33 7.05 -3.95 9.67
C ILE A 33 6.27 -5.04 8.95
N VAL A 34 5.50 -4.64 7.93
CA VAL A 34 4.69 -5.55 7.13
C VAL A 34 5.06 -5.33 5.67
N GLN A 35 5.47 -6.38 4.97
CA GLN A 35 5.81 -6.30 3.56
C GLN A 35 4.78 -7.05 2.74
N VAL A 36 4.20 -6.37 1.75
CA VAL A 36 3.08 -6.86 0.94
C VAL A 36 3.40 -6.69 -0.54
N LEU A 37 3.12 -7.73 -1.31
CA LEU A 37 3.09 -7.65 -2.76
C LEU A 37 1.64 -7.45 -3.19
N THR A 38 1.38 -6.36 -3.92
CA THR A 38 0.04 -6.02 -4.41
C THR A 38 0.00 -6.17 -5.92
N GLU A 39 -1.05 -6.83 -6.42
CA GLU A 39 -1.34 -6.94 -7.85
C GLU A 39 -2.57 -6.10 -8.16
N ILE A 40 -2.43 -5.19 -9.13
CA ILE A 40 -3.51 -4.31 -9.58
C ILE A 40 -3.80 -4.63 -11.04
N PRO A 41 -5.00 -5.17 -11.35
CA PRO A 41 -5.37 -5.43 -12.75
C PRO A 41 -5.39 -4.14 -13.57
N VAL A 42 -5.14 -4.26 -14.87
CA VAL A 42 -5.14 -3.11 -15.79
C VAL A 42 -6.46 -2.36 -15.71
N GLY A 43 -6.37 -1.05 -15.53
CA GLY A 43 -7.54 -0.16 -15.46
C GLY A 43 -8.25 -0.16 -14.11
N VAL A 44 -7.76 -0.93 -13.14
CA VAL A 44 -8.37 -1.01 -11.80
C VAL A 44 -7.68 -0.02 -10.87
N GLU A 45 -8.47 0.63 -10.01
CA GLU A 45 -7.98 1.53 -8.96
C GLU A 45 -8.03 0.81 -7.62
N SER A 46 -7.06 1.11 -6.76
CA SER A 46 -7.10 0.65 -5.36
C SER A 46 -8.25 1.30 -4.57
N GLY A 47 -8.65 2.50 -4.97
CA GLY A 47 -9.52 3.36 -4.18
C GLY A 47 -8.70 4.26 -3.24
N TRP A 48 -9.29 5.39 -2.86
CA TRP A 48 -8.65 6.32 -1.93
C TRP A 48 -8.55 5.71 -0.54
N HIS A 49 -7.34 5.69 0.01
CA HIS A 49 -7.07 5.05 1.30
C HIS A 49 -5.89 5.68 2.00
N THR A 50 -5.74 5.34 3.28
CA THR A 50 -4.62 5.74 4.13
C THR A 50 -4.01 4.52 4.80
N HIS A 51 -2.78 4.65 5.27
CA HIS A 51 -2.10 3.65 6.09
C HIS A 51 -1.72 4.25 7.45
N PRO A 52 -1.66 3.44 8.53
CA PRO A 52 -1.34 3.93 9.87
C PRO A 52 0.17 4.02 10.12
N GLY A 53 0.93 4.43 9.15
CA GLY A 53 2.38 4.60 9.15
C GLY A 53 2.90 4.81 7.74
N GLU A 54 4.22 4.80 7.59
CA GLU A 54 4.85 4.97 6.27
C GLU A 54 4.62 3.75 5.39
N GLU A 55 4.49 4.02 4.09
CA GLU A 55 4.59 3.01 3.05
C GLU A 55 5.82 3.30 2.20
N VAL A 56 6.77 2.35 2.19
CA VAL A 56 7.96 2.41 1.35
C VAL A 56 7.71 1.49 0.16
N GLY A 57 7.50 2.07 -1.01
CA GLY A 57 7.03 1.32 -2.18
C GLY A 57 8.03 1.22 -3.31
N TYR A 58 7.82 0.23 -4.17
CA TYR A 58 8.62 -0.02 -5.35
C TYR A 58 7.77 -0.71 -6.41
N ILE A 59 7.81 -0.23 -7.65
CA ILE A 59 7.05 -0.82 -8.75
C ILE A 59 7.86 -1.94 -9.39
N LEU A 60 7.36 -3.17 -9.27
CA LEU A 60 8.01 -4.36 -9.86
C LEU A 60 7.53 -4.64 -11.27
N GLY A 61 6.32 -4.21 -11.62
CA GLY A 61 5.75 -4.44 -12.95
C GLY A 61 4.60 -3.48 -13.24
N GLY A 62 4.36 -3.23 -14.52
CA GLY A 62 3.32 -2.32 -14.98
C GLY A 62 3.72 -0.85 -14.84
N THR A 63 2.75 0.02 -15.09
CA THR A 63 2.85 1.46 -14.91
C THR A 63 1.66 1.92 -14.08
N VAL A 64 1.93 2.60 -12.99
CA VAL A 64 0.91 2.99 -12.00
C VAL A 64 0.83 4.50 -11.91
N GLU A 65 -0.38 5.04 -12.00
CA GLU A 65 -0.63 6.42 -11.65
C GLU A 65 -0.95 6.48 -10.16
N MET A 66 -0.09 7.14 -9.39
CA MET A 66 -0.29 7.34 -7.96
C MET A 66 -0.92 8.71 -7.75
N LYS A 67 -2.22 8.72 -7.42
CA LYS A 67 -2.95 9.94 -7.09
C LYS A 67 -2.79 10.21 -5.61
N ILE A 68 -2.37 11.43 -5.27
CA ILE A 68 -2.13 11.83 -3.89
C ILE A 68 -2.96 13.08 -3.61
N ALA A 69 -3.73 13.08 -2.52
CA ALA A 69 -4.59 14.20 -2.18
C ALA A 69 -3.80 15.51 -2.08
N GLY A 70 -4.27 16.55 -2.76
CA GLY A 70 -3.67 17.87 -2.74
C GLY A 70 -2.37 18.01 -3.53
N GLN A 71 -1.99 17.01 -4.33
CA GLN A 71 -0.76 17.02 -5.12
C GLN A 71 -1.01 16.53 -6.55
N PRO A 72 -0.17 16.90 -7.52
CA PRO A 72 -0.21 16.29 -8.84
C PRO A 72 0.07 14.79 -8.75
N SER A 73 -0.59 14.01 -9.64
CA SER A 73 -0.34 12.58 -9.72
C SER A 73 1.11 12.28 -10.13
N LEU A 74 1.61 11.15 -9.66
CA LEU A 74 2.89 10.60 -10.08
C LEU A 74 2.66 9.46 -11.04
N ILE A 75 3.37 9.43 -12.16
CA ILE A 75 3.40 8.28 -13.05
C ILE A 75 4.62 7.45 -12.67
N LEU A 76 4.39 6.26 -12.15
CA LEU A 76 5.43 5.37 -11.65
C LEU A 76 5.58 4.20 -12.60
N ASN A 77 6.74 4.10 -13.23
CA ASN A 77 7.09 3.00 -14.12
C ASN A 77 7.76 1.87 -13.32
N THR A 78 7.87 0.70 -13.93
CA THR A 78 8.66 -0.41 -13.36
C THR A 78 10.05 0.08 -12.99
N GLY A 79 10.46 -0.17 -11.74
CA GLY A 79 11.74 0.30 -11.20
C GLY A 79 11.67 1.61 -10.44
N ASP A 80 10.51 2.27 -10.39
CA ASP A 80 10.36 3.53 -9.65
C ASP A 80 9.96 3.28 -8.21
N PRO A 81 10.61 3.97 -7.26
CA PRO A 81 10.23 3.93 -5.86
C PRO A 81 9.18 5.00 -5.54
N PHE A 82 8.49 4.80 -4.43
CA PHE A 82 7.67 5.86 -3.84
C PHE A 82 7.65 5.76 -2.32
N LEU A 83 7.35 6.87 -1.67
CA LEU A 83 7.22 6.93 -0.21
C LEU A 83 5.93 7.68 0.11
N MET A 84 5.06 7.02 0.88
CA MET A 84 3.81 7.62 1.33
C MET A 84 3.88 7.88 2.82
N PRO A 85 3.77 9.16 3.24
CA PRO A 85 3.75 9.49 4.67
C PRO A 85 2.51 8.92 5.37
N PRO A 86 2.55 8.77 6.71
CA PRO A 86 1.39 8.27 7.45
C PRO A 86 0.14 9.11 7.22
N GLY A 87 -1.01 8.44 7.09
CA GLY A 87 -2.31 9.10 7.00
C GLY A 87 -2.56 9.91 5.74
N THR A 88 -1.71 9.81 4.74
CA THR A 88 -1.85 10.54 3.48
C THR A 88 -2.82 9.82 2.55
N PRO A 89 -3.97 10.43 2.18
CA PRO A 89 -4.89 9.81 1.23
C PRO A 89 -4.25 9.66 -0.15
N HIS A 90 -4.32 8.47 -0.70
CA HIS A 90 -3.80 8.18 -2.04
C HIS A 90 -4.58 7.06 -2.70
N ASN A 91 -4.42 6.94 -4.03
CA ASN A 91 -5.15 6.00 -4.86
C ASN A 91 -4.27 5.59 -6.04
N ALA A 92 -4.06 4.31 -6.22
CA ALA A 92 -3.22 3.76 -7.26
C ALA A 92 -4.08 3.19 -8.39
N LEU A 93 -3.79 3.60 -9.64
CA LEU A 93 -4.45 3.13 -10.84
C LEU A 93 -3.41 2.46 -11.75
N ASP A 94 -3.66 1.22 -12.15
CA ASP A 94 -2.79 0.57 -13.14
C ASP A 94 -3.15 1.05 -14.55
N LEU A 95 -2.21 1.69 -15.21
CA LEU A 95 -2.40 2.21 -16.58
C LEU A 95 -2.16 1.15 -17.66
N GLY A 96 -1.65 -0.02 -17.27
CA GLY A 96 -1.30 -1.06 -18.22
C GLY A 96 0.05 -0.81 -18.89
N PRO A 97 0.39 -1.55 -19.98
CA PRO A 97 -0.41 -2.64 -20.55
C PRO A 97 -0.42 -3.91 -19.68
N ASP A 98 0.51 -4.03 -18.73
CA ASP A 98 0.64 -5.19 -17.86
C ASP A 98 -0.05 -4.99 -16.51
N VAL A 99 -0.35 -6.09 -15.84
CA VAL A 99 -0.81 -6.06 -14.44
C VAL A 99 0.22 -5.32 -13.59
N GLY A 100 -0.25 -4.42 -12.74
CA GLY A 100 0.61 -3.68 -11.83
C GLY A 100 1.06 -4.57 -10.67
N HIS A 101 2.36 -4.53 -10.36
CA HIS A 101 2.94 -5.23 -9.23
C HIS A 101 3.69 -4.22 -8.36
N MET A 102 3.21 -4.01 -7.14
CA MET A 102 3.84 -3.10 -6.19
C MET A 102 4.35 -3.88 -5.00
N LEU A 103 5.60 -3.65 -4.65
CA LEU A 103 6.18 -4.15 -3.40
C LEU A 103 6.13 -3.01 -2.39
N SER A 104 5.41 -3.19 -1.31
CA SER A 104 5.27 -2.17 -0.28
C SER A 104 5.74 -2.69 1.06
N THR A 105 6.55 -1.89 1.74
CA THR A 105 6.97 -2.15 3.12
C THR A 105 6.33 -1.08 3.99
N TYR A 106 5.47 -1.52 4.90
CA TYR A 106 4.74 -0.65 5.82
C TYR A 106 5.41 -0.67 7.18
N ILE A 107 5.58 0.51 7.77
CA ILE A 107 6.07 0.68 9.14
C ILE A 107 4.92 1.31 9.92
N VAL A 108 4.14 0.48 10.61
CA VAL A 108 2.77 0.85 10.99
C VAL A 108 2.43 0.50 12.43
N ASP A 109 1.36 1.15 12.92
CA ASP A 109 0.72 0.81 14.18
C ASP A 109 0.03 -0.57 14.04
N PRO A 110 0.36 -1.56 14.90
CA PRO A 110 -0.20 -2.89 14.79
C PRO A 110 -1.69 -2.97 15.17
N ASP A 111 -2.22 -1.97 15.85
CA ASP A 111 -3.59 -1.99 16.36
C ASP A 111 -4.61 -1.43 15.36
N GLN A 112 -4.16 -0.96 14.20
CA GLN A 112 -5.02 -0.40 13.17
C GLN A 112 -4.99 -1.24 11.89
N PRO A 113 -6.03 -1.16 11.03
CA PRO A 113 -5.98 -1.79 9.71
C PRO A 113 -4.81 -1.29 8.91
N LEU A 114 -4.19 -2.17 8.12
CA LEU A 114 -3.07 -1.79 7.25
C LEU A 114 -3.50 -0.72 6.24
N ALA A 115 -4.74 -0.78 5.77
CA ALA A 115 -5.32 0.25 4.92
C ALA A 115 -6.77 0.51 5.33
N THR A 116 -7.18 1.78 5.23
CA THR A 116 -8.54 2.23 5.51
C THR A 116 -9.01 3.09 4.35
N PHE A 117 -10.19 2.79 3.78
CA PHE A 117 -10.75 3.62 2.73
C PHE A 117 -11.19 4.98 3.31
N VAL A 118 -10.97 6.03 2.51
CA VAL A 118 -11.31 7.40 2.87
C VAL A 118 -11.91 8.12 1.68
N THR A 119 -12.57 9.26 1.94
CA THR A 119 -12.96 10.22 0.92
C THR A 119 -11.85 11.26 0.84
N PRO A 120 -11.28 11.50 -0.35
CA PRO A 120 -10.16 12.44 -0.50
C PRO A 120 -10.57 13.89 -0.23
#